data_b7c627367ac23de64a84423ced856756
#
_entry.id   b7c627367ac23de64a84423ced856756
#
_cell.length_a   1.000
_cell.length_b   1.000
_cell.length_c   1.000
_cell.angle_alpha   90.00
_cell.angle_beta   90.00
_cell.angle_gamma   90.00
#
_symmetry.space_group_name_H-M   'P 1'
#
loop_
_entity.id
_entity.type
_entity.pdbx_description
1 polymer ?
#
loop_
_entity_poly.entity_id
_entity_poly.type
_entity_poly.pdbx_seq_one_letter_code
_entity_poly.pdbx_strand_id
1 'polypeptide(L)'
;SLFDFVGLQYITAGLERLILFLYPTFAILLNAFIFKQRVNRIQKIALLLTYTGIAVAYVGELQLDMNNPDFLWGSFLIFLCSVTFAVYITGSGRIIPQVGAGRFTAYAMLAATTGIFIHFALAGLMPAAGFSGIHWGYGLLLAIVATVLPSFLISNGMKRIGSNNVAIISAIGPVSTIVQAYFILNEPLFMEQIAGTVLVIAGVLLIGWQPSKNVDIK
;
A
#
# COMPACT_ATOMS: atom_id res chain seq x y z
N SER A 1 1.78 8.42 -3.25
CA SER A 1 2.83 9.46 -3.05
C SER A 1 3.16 10.12 -4.39
N LEU A 2 3.94 11.21 -4.37
CA LEU A 2 4.39 11.87 -5.61
C LEU A 2 5.20 10.89 -6.49
N PHE A 3 6.11 10.13 -5.89
CA PHE A 3 6.91 9.11 -6.58
C PHE A 3 6.06 8.05 -7.28
N ASP A 4 4.91 7.73 -6.73
CA ASP A 4 3.95 6.79 -7.24
C ASP A 4 3.34 7.28 -8.56
N PHE A 5 2.77 8.48 -8.54
CA PHE A 5 2.18 9.09 -9.72
C PHE A 5 3.20 9.33 -10.85
N VAL A 6 4.42 9.71 -10.50
CA VAL A 6 5.49 9.89 -11.50
C VAL A 6 5.95 8.53 -12.04
N GLY A 7 6.12 7.53 -11.17
CA GLY A 7 6.52 6.18 -11.57
C GLY A 7 5.54 5.51 -12.52
N LEU A 8 4.23 5.68 -12.29
CA LEU A 8 3.16 5.16 -13.14
C LEU A 8 3.16 5.71 -14.59
N GLN A 9 3.90 6.77 -14.88
CA GLN A 9 4.08 7.25 -16.24
C GLN A 9 5.03 6.37 -17.08
N TYR A 10 5.84 5.55 -16.40
CA TYR A 10 6.92 4.76 -17.02
C TYR A 10 6.72 3.25 -16.91
N ILE A 11 5.85 2.79 -16.04
CA ILE A 11 5.57 1.35 -15.83
C ILE A 11 4.06 1.10 -15.75
N THR A 12 3.64 -0.16 -15.96
CA THR A 12 2.23 -0.56 -15.83
C THR A 12 1.74 -0.52 -14.39
N ALA A 13 0.44 -0.33 -14.20
CA ALA A 13 -0.19 -0.37 -12.89
C ALA A 13 -0.03 -1.73 -12.17
N GLY A 14 0.10 -2.82 -12.94
CA GLY A 14 0.38 -4.15 -12.40
C GLY A 14 1.78 -4.23 -11.78
N LEU A 15 2.80 -3.78 -12.52
CA LEU A 15 4.18 -3.77 -12.03
C LEU A 15 4.37 -2.79 -10.88
N GLU A 16 3.74 -1.60 -10.94
CA GLU A 16 3.71 -0.64 -9.84
C GLU A 16 3.29 -1.34 -8.54
N ARG A 17 2.18 -2.06 -8.56
CA ARG A 17 1.66 -2.77 -7.38
C ARG A 17 2.58 -3.88 -6.89
N LEU A 18 3.22 -4.62 -7.80
CA LEU A 18 4.21 -5.63 -7.45
C LEU A 18 5.37 -5.03 -6.67
N ILE A 19 5.95 -3.92 -7.17
CA ILE A 19 7.09 -3.25 -6.54
C ILE A 19 6.65 -2.55 -5.25
N LEU A 20 5.52 -1.83 -5.27
CA LEU A 20 4.98 -1.17 -4.08
C LEU A 20 4.77 -2.18 -2.95
N PHE A 21 4.38 -3.41 -3.31
CA PHE A 21 4.12 -4.46 -2.35
C PHE A 21 5.37 -5.04 -1.63
N LEU A 22 6.55 -4.51 -1.89
CA LEU A 22 7.75 -4.76 -1.07
C LEU A 22 7.67 -4.05 0.30
N TYR A 23 6.76 -3.08 0.49
CA TYR A 23 6.67 -2.30 1.73
C TYR A 23 6.47 -3.15 3.00
N PRO A 24 5.76 -4.30 3.03
CA PRO A 24 5.62 -5.10 4.24
C PRO A 24 6.96 -5.66 4.71
N THR A 25 7.85 -6.07 3.78
CA THR A 25 9.21 -6.50 4.14
C THR A 25 9.98 -5.36 4.76
N PHE A 26 9.97 -4.20 4.13
CA PHE A 26 10.67 -3.03 4.70
C PHE A 26 10.09 -2.63 6.04
N ALA A 27 8.77 -2.68 6.24
CA ALA A 27 8.14 -2.40 7.52
C ALA A 27 8.59 -3.41 8.60
N ILE A 28 8.63 -4.69 8.29
CA ILE A 28 9.10 -5.74 9.21
C ILE A 28 10.60 -5.57 9.52
N LEU A 29 11.42 -5.30 8.50
CA LEU A 29 12.85 -5.04 8.68
C LEU A 29 13.10 -3.80 9.53
N LEU A 30 12.41 -2.69 9.26
CA LEU A 30 12.51 -1.47 10.06
C LEU A 30 12.08 -1.72 11.51
N ASN A 31 10.99 -2.46 11.74
CA ASN A 31 10.55 -2.83 13.08
C ASN A 31 11.58 -3.74 13.78
N ALA A 32 12.20 -4.67 13.06
CA ALA A 32 13.21 -5.56 13.62
C ALA A 32 14.51 -4.84 13.94
N PHE A 33 15.03 -4.00 13.02
CA PHE A 33 16.34 -3.33 13.18
C PHE A 33 16.25 -2.10 14.08
N ILE A 34 15.27 -1.22 13.85
CA ILE A 34 15.17 0.05 14.59
C ILE A 34 14.53 -0.17 15.97
N PHE A 35 13.47 -0.96 16.02
CA PHE A 35 12.68 -1.14 17.23
C PHE A 35 12.93 -2.48 17.94
N LYS A 36 13.88 -3.30 17.44
CA LYS A 36 14.26 -4.60 18.01
C LYS A 36 13.08 -5.56 18.25
N GLN A 37 12.02 -5.41 17.44
CA GLN A 37 10.86 -6.30 17.52
C GLN A 37 11.21 -7.67 16.93
N ARG A 38 10.88 -8.74 17.64
CA ARG A 38 11.09 -10.11 17.15
C ARG A 38 10.04 -10.45 16.09
N VAL A 39 10.51 -10.81 14.89
CA VAL A 39 9.63 -11.32 13.84
C VAL A 39 9.22 -12.75 14.17
N ASN A 40 7.92 -12.98 14.29
CA ASN A 40 7.36 -14.29 14.57
C ASN A 40 7.53 -15.23 13.35
N ARG A 41 7.68 -16.54 13.60
CA ARG A 41 7.72 -17.57 12.54
C ARG A 41 6.51 -17.50 11.59
N ILE A 42 5.32 -17.28 12.14
CA ILE A 42 4.09 -17.19 11.35
C ILE A 42 4.12 -15.95 10.43
N GLN A 43 4.62 -14.81 10.90
CA GLN A 43 4.80 -13.62 10.06
C GLN A 43 5.77 -13.87 8.90
N LYS A 44 6.85 -14.62 9.13
CA LYS A 44 7.80 -15.00 8.06
C LYS A 44 7.15 -15.89 7.01
N ILE A 45 6.38 -16.91 7.44
CA ILE A 45 5.69 -17.82 6.54
C ILE A 45 4.61 -17.08 5.75
N ALA A 46 3.82 -16.26 6.42
CA ALA A 46 2.79 -15.45 5.78
C ALA A 46 3.38 -14.50 4.72
N LEU A 47 4.50 -13.85 5.05
CA LEU A 47 5.22 -12.98 4.13
C LEU A 47 5.73 -13.75 2.91
N LEU A 48 6.34 -14.93 3.13
CA LEU A 48 6.82 -15.78 2.04
C LEU A 48 5.67 -16.21 1.12
N LEU A 49 4.56 -16.69 1.68
CA LEU A 49 3.37 -17.07 0.91
C LEU A 49 2.82 -15.90 0.10
N THR A 50 2.75 -14.72 0.71
CA THR A 50 2.25 -13.51 0.07
C THR A 50 3.12 -13.10 -1.12
N TYR A 51 4.45 -13.08 -0.94
CA TYR A 51 5.36 -12.74 -2.03
C TYR A 51 5.37 -13.77 -3.15
N THR A 52 5.37 -15.04 -2.80
CA THR A 52 5.26 -16.11 -3.82
C THR A 52 3.97 -15.96 -4.60
N GLY A 53 2.86 -15.67 -3.92
CA GLY A 53 1.57 -15.44 -4.56
C GLY A 53 1.57 -14.24 -5.50
N ILE A 54 2.14 -13.11 -5.07
CA ILE A 54 2.24 -11.91 -5.91
C ILE A 54 3.16 -12.17 -7.11
N ALA A 55 4.32 -12.79 -6.89
CA ALA A 55 5.25 -13.11 -7.98
C ALA A 55 4.60 -14.01 -9.04
N VAL A 56 3.85 -15.04 -8.61
CA VAL A 56 3.11 -15.92 -9.52
C VAL A 56 2.03 -15.15 -10.26
N ALA A 57 1.26 -14.29 -9.57
CA ALA A 57 0.15 -13.56 -10.19
C ALA A 57 0.62 -12.58 -11.29
N TYR A 58 1.84 -12.05 -11.17
CA TYR A 58 2.34 -11.01 -12.08
C TYR A 58 3.43 -11.47 -13.04
N VAL A 59 3.73 -12.78 -13.11
CA VAL A 59 4.73 -13.33 -14.06
C VAL A 59 4.47 -12.91 -15.51
N GLY A 60 3.20 -12.86 -15.92
CA GLY A 60 2.82 -12.46 -17.28
C GLY A 60 3.03 -10.97 -17.58
N GLU A 61 2.84 -10.10 -16.59
CA GLU A 61 2.96 -8.65 -16.77
C GLU A 61 4.42 -8.19 -16.86
N LEU A 62 5.32 -8.86 -16.16
CA LEU A 62 6.75 -8.55 -16.20
C LEU A 62 7.36 -8.62 -17.61
N GLN A 63 6.84 -9.47 -18.48
CA GLN A 63 7.37 -9.63 -19.84
C GLN A 63 6.99 -8.48 -20.79
N LEU A 64 5.91 -7.75 -20.49
CA LEU A 64 5.39 -6.70 -21.36
C LEU A 64 6.13 -5.35 -21.19
N ASP A 65 6.69 -5.10 -20.02
CA ASP A 65 7.24 -3.78 -19.67
C ASP A 65 8.77 -3.61 -19.90
N MET A 66 9.50 -4.73 -20.07
CA MET A 66 10.97 -4.66 -20.21
C MET A 66 11.46 -3.98 -21.49
N ASN A 67 10.58 -3.67 -22.44
CA ASN A 67 10.92 -2.98 -23.68
C ASN A 67 10.88 -1.44 -23.55
N ASN A 68 10.46 -0.90 -22.40
CA ASN A 68 10.43 0.54 -22.15
C ASN A 68 11.83 1.02 -21.68
N PRO A 69 12.47 1.99 -22.35
CA PRO A 69 13.78 2.51 -21.94
C PRO A 69 13.79 3.12 -20.55
N ASP A 70 12.65 3.70 -20.11
CA ASP A 70 12.50 4.33 -18.79
C ASP A 70 11.97 3.39 -17.70
N PHE A 71 11.85 2.11 -18.01
CA PHE A 71 11.39 1.06 -17.09
C PHE A 71 12.13 1.05 -15.74
N LEU A 72 13.47 1.14 -15.79
CA LEU A 72 14.29 1.13 -14.57
C LEU A 72 14.05 2.39 -13.73
N TRP A 73 13.84 3.53 -14.36
CA TRP A 73 13.56 4.79 -13.67
C TRP A 73 12.20 4.76 -12.97
N GLY A 74 11.16 4.35 -13.69
CA GLY A 74 9.82 4.15 -13.11
C GLY A 74 9.82 3.16 -11.95
N SER A 75 10.47 2.01 -12.14
CA SER A 75 10.60 0.98 -11.11
C SER A 75 11.34 1.48 -9.86
N PHE A 76 12.39 2.28 -10.04
CA PHE A 76 13.13 2.91 -8.93
C PHE A 76 12.27 3.90 -8.15
N LEU A 77 11.46 4.71 -8.82
CA LEU A 77 10.54 5.65 -8.15
C LEU A 77 9.50 4.91 -7.30
N ILE A 78 8.92 3.83 -7.81
CA ILE A 78 7.96 3.01 -7.05
C ILE A 78 8.64 2.27 -5.90
N PHE A 79 9.86 1.78 -6.10
CA PHE A 79 10.66 1.21 -5.02
C PHE A 79 10.87 2.22 -3.88
N LEU A 80 11.24 3.45 -4.21
CA LEU A 80 11.38 4.53 -3.21
C LEU A 80 10.05 4.84 -2.52
N CYS A 81 8.93 4.78 -3.27
CA CYS A 81 7.59 4.89 -2.70
C CYS A 81 7.32 3.78 -1.68
N SER A 82 7.67 2.52 -1.99
CA SER A 82 7.48 1.39 -1.08
C SER A 82 8.28 1.54 0.23
N VAL A 83 9.51 2.04 0.15
CA VAL A 83 10.35 2.32 1.32
C VAL A 83 9.75 3.43 2.18
N THR A 84 9.34 4.55 1.57
CA THR A 84 8.73 5.67 2.30
C THR A 84 7.40 5.28 2.95
N PHE A 85 6.61 4.45 2.27
CA PHE A 85 5.37 3.92 2.83
C PHE A 85 5.63 2.95 4.01
N ALA A 86 6.67 2.13 3.93
CA ALA A 86 7.11 1.28 5.06
C ALA A 86 7.51 2.10 6.28
N VAL A 87 8.24 3.20 6.09
CA VAL A 87 8.59 4.14 7.17
C VAL A 87 7.32 4.73 7.80
N TYR A 88 6.36 5.14 6.96
CA TYR A 88 5.07 5.65 7.43
C TYR A 88 4.32 4.60 8.27
N ILE A 89 4.15 3.37 7.79
CA ILE A 89 3.46 2.28 8.50
C ILE A 89 4.15 1.96 9.83
N THR A 90 5.48 1.87 9.80
CA THR A 90 6.29 1.54 11.00
C THR A 90 6.21 2.66 12.04
N GLY A 91 6.38 3.91 11.63
CA GLY A 91 6.24 5.09 12.50
C GLY A 91 4.84 5.23 13.07
N SER A 92 3.82 5.05 12.23
CA SER A 92 2.42 5.07 12.63
C SER A 92 2.11 4.06 13.71
N GLY A 93 2.65 2.83 13.59
CA GLY A 93 2.47 1.78 14.57
C GLY A 93 2.98 2.13 15.97
N ARG A 94 3.92 3.06 16.07
CA ARG A 94 4.47 3.56 17.34
C ARG A 94 3.70 4.76 17.91
N ILE A 95 3.27 5.65 17.04
CA ILE A 95 2.62 6.92 17.44
C ILE A 95 1.14 6.70 17.76
N ILE A 96 0.45 5.86 17.00
CA ILE A 96 -0.99 5.62 17.14
C ILE A 96 -1.38 5.15 18.56
N PRO A 97 -0.67 4.21 19.21
CA PRO A 97 -1.00 3.81 20.58
C PRO A 97 -0.92 4.97 21.60
N GLN A 98 -0.05 5.94 21.36
CA GLN A 98 0.18 7.08 22.27
C GLN A 98 -0.86 8.20 22.10
N VAL A 99 -1.17 8.57 20.85
CA VAL A 99 -2.02 9.72 20.55
C VAL A 99 -3.45 9.32 20.13
N GLY A 100 -3.67 8.06 19.84
CA GLY A 100 -4.94 7.52 19.32
C GLY A 100 -5.05 7.59 17.80
N ALA A 101 -5.74 6.61 17.21
CA ALA A 101 -5.85 6.47 15.75
C ALA A 101 -6.50 7.69 15.09
N GLY A 102 -7.57 8.22 15.68
CA GLY A 102 -8.30 9.37 15.12
C GLY A 102 -7.43 10.63 15.02
N ARG A 103 -6.76 11.00 16.13
CA ARG A 103 -5.88 12.18 16.16
C ARG A 103 -4.70 12.02 15.22
N PHE A 104 -4.05 10.84 15.26
CA PHE A 104 -2.94 10.56 14.37
C PHE A 104 -3.34 10.72 12.90
N THR A 105 -4.46 10.09 12.48
CA THR A 105 -4.93 10.16 11.10
C THR A 105 -5.24 11.59 10.67
N ALA A 106 -5.93 12.36 11.51
CA ALA A 106 -6.25 13.74 11.20
C ALA A 106 -4.99 14.60 10.99
N TYR A 107 -4.00 14.51 11.89
CA TYR A 107 -2.74 15.25 11.74
C TYR A 107 -1.91 14.77 10.55
N ALA A 108 -1.85 13.46 10.30
CA ALA A 108 -1.13 12.90 9.15
C ALA A 108 -1.75 13.39 7.83
N MET A 109 -3.08 13.43 7.74
CA MET A 109 -3.78 13.93 6.55
C MET A 109 -3.58 15.44 6.36
N LEU A 110 -3.65 16.24 7.43
CA LEU A 110 -3.36 17.67 7.37
C LEU A 110 -1.93 17.95 6.89
N ALA A 111 -0.95 17.22 7.44
CA ALA A 111 0.45 17.34 7.02
C ALA A 111 0.64 16.96 5.56
N ALA A 112 0.02 15.86 5.10
CA ALA A 112 0.07 15.43 3.71
C ALA A 112 -0.56 16.45 2.76
N THR A 113 -1.73 16.98 3.12
CA THR A 113 -2.43 18.02 2.35
C THR A 113 -1.60 19.29 2.26
N THR A 114 -1.00 19.73 3.36
CA THR A 114 -0.09 20.89 3.38
C THR A 114 1.09 20.67 2.46
N GLY A 115 1.71 19.49 2.50
CA GLY A 115 2.82 19.13 1.59
C GLY A 115 2.42 19.17 0.12
N ILE A 116 1.21 18.70 -0.22
CA ILE A 116 0.68 18.76 -1.59
C ILE A 116 0.48 20.21 -2.04
N PHE A 117 -0.11 21.07 -1.20
CA PHE A 117 -0.29 22.48 -1.53
C PHE A 117 1.02 23.25 -1.69
N ILE A 118 2.02 22.98 -0.84
CA ILE A 118 3.36 23.55 -0.98
C ILE A 118 3.98 23.12 -2.31
N HIS A 119 3.91 21.82 -2.62
CA HIS A 119 4.44 21.31 -3.90
C HIS A 119 3.73 21.97 -5.10
N PHE A 120 2.41 22.07 -5.06
CA PHE A 120 1.59 22.69 -6.10
C PHE A 120 1.98 24.16 -6.32
N ALA A 121 2.17 24.90 -5.23
CA ALA A 121 2.58 26.30 -5.30
C ALA A 121 4.01 26.47 -5.85
N LEU A 122 4.95 25.63 -5.43
CA LEU A 122 6.35 25.68 -5.90
C LEU A 122 6.50 25.22 -7.35
N ALA A 123 5.68 24.29 -7.79
CA ALA A 123 5.67 23.82 -9.18
C ALA A 123 5.01 24.80 -10.17
N GLY A 124 4.46 25.92 -9.69
CA GLY A 124 3.77 26.90 -10.52
C GLY A 124 2.54 26.36 -11.22
N LEU A 125 1.96 25.27 -10.73
CA LEU A 125 0.78 24.66 -11.31
C LEU A 125 -0.44 25.55 -11.05
N MET A 126 -1.15 25.93 -12.11
CA MET A 126 -2.43 26.63 -11.99
C MET A 126 -3.57 25.59 -11.95
N PRO A 127 -4.63 25.80 -11.15
CA PRO A 127 -5.82 24.98 -11.27
C PRO A 127 -6.30 25.02 -12.71
N ALA A 128 -6.55 23.86 -13.31
CA ALA A 128 -7.05 23.80 -14.67
C ALA A 128 -8.36 24.61 -14.79
N ALA A 129 -8.36 25.64 -15.63
CA ALA A 129 -9.57 26.39 -15.94
C ALA A 129 -10.56 25.43 -16.59
N GLY A 130 -11.77 25.26 -15.97
CA GLY A 130 -12.82 24.39 -16.52
C GLY A 130 -13.32 23.29 -15.59
N PHE A 131 -12.97 23.27 -14.32
CA PHE A 131 -13.59 22.36 -13.35
C PHE A 131 -15.08 22.70 -13.18
N SER A 132 -15.95 21.85 -13.72
CA SER A 132 -17.39 21.94 -13.49
C SER A 132 -17.75 21.37 -12.10
N GLY A 133 -18.96 21.67 -11.60
CA GLY A 133 -19.45 21.16 -10.33
C GLY A 133 -19.40 19.63 -10.22
N ILE A 134 -19.52 18.91 -11.35
CA ILE A 134 -19.45 17.46 -11.39
C ILE A 134 -18.03 16.93 -11.04
N HIS A 135 -16.97 17.62 -11.47
CA HIS A 135 -15.58 17.26 -11.14
C HIS A 135 -15.32 17.44 -9.65
N TRP A 136 -15.85 18.49 -9.05
CA TRP A 136 -15.77 18.70 -7.60
C TRP A 136 -16.51 17.62 -6.82
N GLY A 137 -17.69 17.18 -7.32
CA GLY A 137 -18.46 16.07 -6.72
C GLY A 137 -17.69 14.76 -6.72
N TYR A 138 -17.11 14.37 -7.86
CA TYR A 138 -16.27 13.17 -7.94
C TYR A 138 -14.98 13.29 -7.11
N GLY A 139 -14.36 14.47 -7.11
CA GLY A 139 -13.17 14.73 -6.28
C GLY A 139 -13.48 14.58 -4.79
N LEU A 140 -14.60 15.08 -4.32
CA LEU A 140 -15.03 14.93 -2.93
C LEU A 140 -15.36 13.47 -2.58
N LEU A 141 -16.05 12.77 -3.46
CA LEU A 141 -16.36 11.35 -3.29
C LEU A 141 -15.08 10.52 -3.17
N LEU A 142 -14.11 10.72 -4.06
CA LEU A 142 -12.80 10.05 -4.03
C LEU A 142 -12.03 10.41 -2.76
N ALA A 143 -12.03 11.66 -2.35
CA ALA A 143 -11.37 12.09 -1.11
C ALA A 143 -11.95 11.36 0.11
N ILE A 144 -13.26 11.28 0.24
CA ILE A 144 -13.91 10.65 1.38
C ILE A 144 -13.76 9.13 1.32
N VAL A 145 -14.16 8.50 0.20
CA VAL A 145 -14.29 7.03 0.09
C VAL A 145 -12.94 6.36 -0.12
N ALA A 146 -12.06 6.93 -0.95
CA ALA A 146 -10.79 6.32 -1.29
C ALA A 146 -9.62 6.79 -0.41
N THR A 147 -9.76 7.87 0.35
CA THR A 147 -8.64 8.42 1.15
C THR A 147 -8.98 8.51 2.63
N VAL A 148 -10.00 9.28 3.01
CA VAL A 148 -10.30 9.54 4.43
C VAL A 148 -10.71 8.25 5.15
N LEU A 149 -11.72 7.60 4.66
CA LEU A 149 -12.28 6.40 5.30
C LEU A 149 -11.26 5.26 5.41
N PRO A 150 -10.51 4.87 4.35
CA PRO A 150 -9.46 3.86 4.46
C PRO A 150 -8.34 4.25 5.43
N SER A 151 -7.94 5.52 5.47
CA SER A 151 -6.89 5.98 6.38
C SER A 151 -7.27 5.79 7.85
N PHE A 152 -8.52 6.11 8.21
CA PHE A 152 -9.04 5.84 9.55
C PHE A 152 -9.15 4.35 9.85
N LEU A 153 -9.59 3.52 8.89
CA LEU A 153 -9.67 2.07 9.05
C LEU A 153 -8.30 1.45 9.28
N ILE A 154 -7.29 1.81 8.48
CA ILE A 154 -5.91 1.34 8.62
C ILE A 154 -5.34 1.75 9.98
N SER A 155 -5.51 3.00 10.39
CA SER A 155 -5.00 3.49 11.67
C SER A 155 -5.66 2.78 12.87
N ASN A 156 -6.97 2.50 12.81
CA ASN A 156 -7.65 1.69 13.81
C ASN A 156 -7.18 0.23 13.79
N GLY A 157 -6.94 -0.34 12.61
CA GLY A 157 -6.32 -1.66 12.46
C GLY A 157 -4.95 -1.71 13.13
N MET A 158 -4.07 -0.74 12.85
CA MET A 158 -2.74 -0.65 13.46
C MET A 158 -2.80 -0.55 14.99
N LYS A 159 -3.80 0.17 15.54
CA LYS A 159 -4.03 0.25 16.98
C LYS A 159 -4.38 -1.11 17.58
N ARG A 160 -5.14 -1.94 16.87
CA ARG A 160 -5.67 -3.23 17.38
C ARG A 160 -4.71 -4.39 17.20
N ILE A 161 -4.08 -4.52 16.04
CA ILE A 161 -3.29 -5.70 15.66
C ILE A 161 -1.82 -5.40 15.37
N GLY A 162 -1.43 -4.13 15.46
CA GLY A 162 -0.06 -3.67 15.20
C GLY A 162 0.27 -3.47 13.71
N SER A 163 1.33 -2.71 13.46
CA SER A 163 1.73 -2.30 12.09
C SER A 163 2.18 -3.48 11.23
N ASN A 164 2.92 -4.46 11.79
CA ASN A 164 3.38 -5.62 11.02
C ASN A 164 2.22 -6.44 10.46
N ASN A 165 1.21 -6.72 11.29
CA ASN A 165 0.05 -7.51 10.86
C ASN A 165 -0.80 -6.73 9.84
N VAL A 166 -1.02 -5.43 10.07
CA VAL A 166 -1.72 -4.58 9.09
C VAL A 166 -0.98 -4.55 7.76
N ALA A 167 0.35 -4.43 7.76
CA ALA A 167 1.14 -4.45 6.53
C ALA A 167 0.94 -5.75 5.73
N ILE A 168 0.94 -6.91 6.41
CA ILE A 168 0.74 -8.21 5.74
C ILE A 168 -0.72 -8.37 5.27
N ILE A 169 -1.71 -8.00 6.11
CA ILE A 169 -3.13 -8.09 5.75
C ILE A 169 -3.46 -7.18 4.54
N SER A 170 -2.80 -6.04 4.42
CA SER A 170 -2.96 -5.15 3.26
C SER A 170 -2.52 -5.79 1.94
N ALA A 171 -1.85 -6.97 1.99
CA ALA A 171 -1.55 -7.79 0.82
C ALA A 171 -2.79 -8.27 0.05
N ILE A 172 -3.98 -8.16 0.63
CA ILE A 172 -5.23 -8.38 -0.08
C ILE A 172 -5.47 -7.36 -1.21
N GLY A 173 -4.77 -6.22 -1.18
CA GLY A 173 -4.94 -5.15 -2.16
C GLY A 173 -4.77 -5.60 -3.62
N PRO A 174 -3.65 -6.20 -4.02
CA PRO A 174 -3.45 -6.75 -5.37
C PRO A 174 -4.53 -7.75 -5.79
N VAL A 175 -4.97 -8.61 -4.86
CA VAL A 175 -6.07 -9.57 -5.11
C VAL A 175 -7.37 -8.83 -5.43
N SER A 176 -7.69 -7.83 -4.62
CA SER A 176 -8.88 -7.00 -4.84
C SER A 176 -8.87 -6.31 -6.21
N THR A 177 -7.68 -5.91 -6.67
CA THR A 177 -7.53 -5.29 -8.00
C THR A 177 -7.77 -6.26 -9.13
N ILE A 178 -7.20 -7.47 -9.06
CA ILE A 178 -7.41 -8.52 -10.07
C ILE A 178 -8.91 -8.83 -10.18
N VAL A 179 -9.60 -8.96 -9.04
CA VAL A 179 -11.05 -9.20 -9.02
C VAL A 179 -11.83 -8.03 -9.64
N GLN A 180 -11.46 -6.80 -9.33
CA GLN A 180 -12.11 -5.61 -9.90
C GLN A 180 -11.84 -5.48 -11.41
N ALA A 181 -10.62 -5.77 -11.87
CA ALA A 181 -10.29 -5.77 -13.29
C ALA A 181 -11.14 -6.77 -14.07
N TYR A 182 -11.33 -7.96 -13.53
CA TYR A 182 -12.22 -8.95 -14.15
C TYR A 182 -13.68 -8.47 -14.26
N PHE A 183 -14.26 -7.99 -13.15
CA PHE A 183 -15.69 -7.63 -13.13
C PHE A 183 -16.00 -6.28 -13.76
N ILE A 184 -15.11 -5.30 -13.67
CA ILE A 184 -15.39 -3.92 -14.11
C ILE A 184 -14.80 -3.66 -15.50
N LEU A 185 -13.60 -4.18 -15.78
CA LEU A 185 -12.90 -3.95 -17.05
C LEU A 185 -13.07 -5.11 -18.03
N ASN A 186 -13.75 -6.21 -17.64
CA ASN A 186 -13.88 -7.46 -18.41
C ASN A 186 -12.51 -8.03 -18.86
N GLU A 187 -11.47 -7.86 -18.06
CA GLU A 187 -10.16 -8.44 -18.33
C GLU A 187 -10.19 -9.95 -18.07
N PRO A 188 -9.57 -10.78 -18.94
CA PRO A 188 -9.53 -12.22 -18.74
C PRO A 188 -8.68 -12.56 -17.50
N LEU A 189 -9.16 -13.50 -16.67
CA LEU A 189 -8.38 -14.06 -15.57
C LEU A 189 -7.45 -15.15 -16.07
N PHE A 190 -6.17 -15.01 -15.79
CA PHE A 190 -5.17 -16.02 -16.08
C PHE A 190 -5.03 -17.00 -14.89
N MET A 191 -4.65 -18.24 -15.18
CA MET A 191 -4.45 -19.26 -14.12
C MET A 191 -3.40 -18.88 -13.12
N GLU A 192 -2.36 -18.17 -13.52
CA GLU A 192 -1.30 -17.62 -12.67
C GLU A 192 -1.86 -16.62 -11.66
N GLN A 193 -2.78 -15.75 -12.09
CA GLN A 193 -3.45 -14.79 -11.22
C GLN A 193 -4.32 -15.48 -10.17
N ILE A 194 -5.04 -16.55 -10.55
CA ILE A 194 -5.86 -17.34 -9.61
C ILE A 194 -4.96 -18.05 -8.60
N ALA A 195 -3.91 -18.72 -9.05
CA ALA A 195 -2.97 -19.43 -8.18
C ALA A 195 -2.26 -18.47 -7.22
N GLY A 196 -1.79 -17.32 -7.72
CA GLY A 196 -1.19 -16.27 -6.92
C GLY A 196 -2.14 -15.70 -5.87
N THR A 197 -3.39 -15.45 -6.27
CA THR A 197 -4.47 -14.99 -5.38
C THR A 197 -4.71 -15.95 -4.20
N VAL A 198 -4.78 -17.24 -4.47
CA VAL A 198 -4.96 -18.27 -3.41
C VAL A 198 -3.81 -18.24 -2.42
N LEU A 199 -2.57 -18.12 -2.89
CA LEU A 199 -1.39 -18.03 -2.02
C LEU A 199 -1.40 -16.76 -1.16
N VAL A 200 -1.77 -15.61 -1.73
CA VAL A 200 -1.89 -14.35 -0.99
C VAL A 200 -2.96 -14.47 0.11
N ILE A 201 -4.13 -14.99 -0.24
CA ILE A 201 -5.23 -15.19 0.74
C ILE A 201 -4.79 -16.13 1.86
N ALA A 202 -4.12 -17.23 1.53
CA ALA A 202 -3.59 -18.16 2.54
C ALA A 202 -2.61 -17.47 3.50
N GLY A 203 -1.70 -16.64 2.98
CA GLY A 203 -0.76 -15.84 3.78
C GLY A 203 -1.48 -14.86 4.72
N VAL A 204 -2.49 -14.16 4.21
CA VAL A 204 -3.29 -13.20 5.00
C VAL A 204 -4.08 -13.90 6.10
N LEU A 205 -4.75 -15.02 5.77
CA LEU A 205 -5.52 -15.80 6.76
C LEU A 205 -4.64 -16.37 7.87
N LEU A 206 -3.41 -16.75 7.55
CA LEU A 206 -2.44 -17.26 8.54
C LEU A 206 -2.13 -16.22 9.62
N ILE A 207 -2.12 -14.94 9.28
CA ILE A 207 -1.96 -13.84 10.24
C ILE A 207 -3.24 -13.62 11.07
N GLY A 208 -4.40 -13.66 10.42
CA GLY A 208 -5.69 -13.46 11.09
C GLY A 208 -6.00 -14.54 12.15
N TRP A 209 -5.41 -15.72 11.99
CA TRP A 209 -5.60 -16.86 12.91
C TRP A 209 -4.73 -16.81 14.17
N GLN A 210 -3.82 -15.82 14.27
CA GLN A 210 -3.05 -15.63 15.51
C GLN A 210 -3.93 -15.03 16.61
N PRO A 211 -3.98 -15.64 17.81
CA PRO A 211 -4.58 -14.96 18.96
C PRO A 211 -3.83 -13.65 19.19
N SER A 212 -4.56 -12.55 19.30
CA SER A 212 -4.01 -11.24 19.59
C SER A 212 -3.22 -11.32 20.92
N LYS A 213 -1.90 -11.45 20.84
CA LYS A 213 -1.07 -11.21 22.02
C LYS A 213 -1.13 -9.72 22.26
N ASN A 214 -1.75 -9.33 23.36
CA ASN A 214 -1.68 -7.98 23.88
C ASN A 214 -0.23 -7.49 23.74
N VAL A 215 -0.05 -6.42 22.99
CA VAL A 215 1.24 -5.74 22.93
C VAL A 215 1.43 -5.11 24.30
N ASP A 216 2.15 -5.81 25.20
CA ASP A 216 2.62 -5.22 26.43
C ASP A 216 3.54 -4.06 26.04
N ILE A 217 2.99 -2.87 26.10
CA ILE A 217 3.71 -1.61 25.96
C ILE A 217 4.42 -1.40 27.31
N LYS A 218 5.68 -1.86 27.39
CA LYS A 218 6.60 -1.41 28.42
C LYS A 218 7.37 -0.22 27.92
#